data_bba114c3b491182f6dceea5397a0395f
#
_entry.id   bba114c3b491182f6dceea5397a0395f
#
_cell.length_a   1.000
_cell.length_b   1.000
_cell.length_c   1.000
_cell.angle_alpha   90.00
_cell.angle_beta   90.00
_cell.angle_gamma   90.00
#
_symmetry.space_group_name_H-M   'P 1'
#
loop_
_entity.id
_entity.type
_entity.pdbx_description
1 polymer ?
#
loop_
_entity_poly.entity_id
_entity_poly.type
_entity_poly.pdbx_seq_one_letter_code
_entity_poly.pdbx_strand_id
1 'polypeptide(L)'
;QKIEDKVDYNVNISDKTETGLGFKGAHWVTTTTSTAGNFYAVQGIDAGTIDVSGSTFDSSMTGFSGATDIVIPNGSIIYVQATVLATTGKVILYNK
;
A
#
# COMPACT_ATOMS: atom_id res chain seq x y z
N GLN A 1 -34.93 -19.88 3.44
CA GLN A 1 -34.47 -19.23 2.20
C GLN A 1 -33.94 -17.84 2.46
N LYS A 2 -34.67 -17.04 3.23
CA LYS A 2 -34.17 -15.72 3.57
C LYS A 2 -32.90 -15.79 4.41
N ILE A 3 -32.78 -16.81 5.24
CA ILE A 3 -31.58 -17.05 6.03
C ILE A 3 -30.41 -17.41 5.09
N GLU A 4 -30.68 -18.25 4.11
CA GLU A 4 -29.65 -18.61 3.13
C GLU A 4 -29.18 -17.40 2.34
N ASP A 5 -30.12 -16.57 1.91
CA ASP A 5 -29.76 -15.34 1.20
C ASP A 5 -28.90 -14.42 2.06
N LYS A 6 -29.22 -14.31 3.35
CA LYS A 6 -28.40 -13.51 4.26
C LYS A 6 -27.01 -14.08 4.44
N VAL A 7 -26.89 -15.41 4.51
CA VAL A 7 -25.60 -16.07 4.63
C VAL A 7 -24.77 -15.80 3.38
N ASP A 8 -25.35 -15.95 2.20
CA ASP A 8 -24.66 -15.66 0.96
C ASP A 8 -24.20 -14.21 0.88
N TYR A 9 -25.03 -13.29 1.31
CA TYR A 9 -24.68 -11.88 1.33
C TYR A 9 -23.51 -11.61 2.26
N ASN A 10 -23.52 -12.21 3.44
CA ASN A 10 -22.42 -12.04 4.40
C ASN A 10 -21.11 -12.61 3.87
N VAL A 11 -21.16 -13.74 3.19
CA VAL A 11 -19.97 -14.33 2.56
C VAL A 11 -19.40 -13.37 1.53
N ASN A 12 -20.23 -12.77 0.70
CA ASN A 12 -19.75 -11.80 -0.30
C ASN A 12 -19.08 -10.60 0.34
N ILE A 13 -19.63 -10.10 1.44
CA ILE A 13 -19.02 -8.98 2.17
C ILE A 13 -17.67 -9.40 2.76
N SER A 14 -17.59 -10.59 3.32
CA SER A 14 -16.33 -11.12 3.86
C SER A 14 -15.27 -11.25 2.78
N ASP A 15 -15.64 -11.76 1.61
CA ASP A 15 -14.71 -11.87 0.49
C ASP A 15 -14.17 -10.51 0.08
N LYS A 16 -15.01 -9.50 -0.02
CA LYS A 16 -14.58 -8.14 -0.34
C LYS A 16 -13.65 -7.58 0.73
N THR A 17 -13.93 -7.85 1.99
CA THR A 17 -13.08 -7.43 3.09
C THR A 17 -11.73 -8.12 3.03
N GLU A 18 -11.72 -9.42 2.75
CA GLU A 18 -10.49 -10.21 2.68
C GLU A 18 -9.60 -9.78 1.52
N THR A 19 -10.20 -9.38 0.40
CA THR A 19 -9.44 -8.92 -0.76
C THR A 19 -9.19 -7.42 -0.74
N GLY A 20 -9.68 -6.73 0.29
CA GLY A 20 -9.53 -5.29 0.43
C GLY A 20 -8.13 -4.89 0.85
N LEU A 21 -7.96 -3.58 0.94
CA LEU A 21 -6.69 -2.97 1.32
C LEU A 21 -6.30 -3.42 2.74
N GLY A 22 -5.06 -3.84 2.89
CA GLY A 22 -4.54 -4.26 4.19
C GLY A 22 -4.82 -5.71 4.56
N PHE A 23 -5.49 -6.50 3.71
CA PHE A 23 -5.79 -7.89 4.01
C PHE A 23 -4.53 -8.71 4.30
N LYS A 24 -3.47 -8.48 3.58
CA LYS A 24 -2.18 -9.17 3.77
C LYS A 24 -1.31 -8.52 4.83
N GLY A 25 -1.84 -7.56 5.56
CA GLY A 25 -1.10 -6.81 6.57
C GLY A 25 -0.52 -5.51 6.04
N ALA A 26 -0.01 -4.72 6.96
CA ALA A 26 0.53 -3.42 6.63
C ALA A 26 1.65 -3.04 7.60
N HIS A 27 2.50 -2.09 7.18
CA HIS A 27 3.56 -1.51 8.01
C HIS A 27 3.24 -0.06 8.30
N TRP A 28 3.26 0.31 9.56
CA TRP A 28 3.15 1.70 9.99
C TRP A 28 4.56 2.28 10.08
N VAL A 29 4.85 3.28 9.25
CA VAL A 29 6.17 3.91 9.18
C VAL A 29 6.04 5.37 9.56
N THR A 30 6.83 5.82 10.52
CA THR A 30 6.75 7.19 11.06
C THR A 30 8.05 7.96 10.93
N THR A 31 9.11 7.34 10.43
CA THR A 31 10.43 7.95 10.29
C THR A 31 10.98 7.69 8.90
N THR A 32 11.99 8.47 8.51
CA THR A 32 12.71 8.22 7.27
C THR A 32 13.42 6.89 7.37
N THR A 33 12.99 5.92 6.57
CA THR A 33 13.57 4.57 6.59
C THR A 33 13.26 3.82 5.29
N SER A 34 13.99 2.75 5.07
CA SER A 34 13.74 1.80 3.99
C SER A 34 13.15 0.54 4.58
N THR A 35 12.04 0.07 4.03
CA THR A 35 11.36 -1.13 4.49
C THR A 35 11.38 -2.17 3.38
N ALA A 36 11.89 -3.36 3.69
CA ALA A 36 11.87 -4.49 2.77
C ALA A 36 10.59 -5.29 2.95
N GLY A 37 10.07 -5.81 1.87
CA GLY A 37 8.85 -6.61 1.89
C GLY A 37 8.34 -6.84 0.49
N ASN A 38 7.03 -6.94 0.36
CA ASN A 38 6.38 -7.10 -0.93
C ASN A 38 5.11 -6.27 -0.90
N PHE A 39 5.20 -5.07 -1.44
CA PHE A 39 4.17 -4.05 -1.29
C PHE A 39 3.43 -3.78 -2.59
N TYR A 40 2.20 -3.31 -2.49
CA TYR A 40 1.43 -2.91 -3.66
C TYR A 40 0.77 -1.53 -3.52
N ALA A 41 0.79 -0.94 -2.32
CA ALA A 41 0.16 0.36 -2.10
C ALA A 41 0.80 1.07 -0.92
N VAL A 42 0.79 2.40 -0.98
CA VAL A 42 1.27 3.27 0.08
C VAL A 42 0.23 4.35 0.33
N GLN A 43 -0.16 4.51 1.58
CA GLN A 43 -1.07 5.58 1.98
C GLN A 43 -0.30 6.65 2.75
N GLY A 44 -0.43 7.91 2.32
CA GLY A 44 0.13 9.04 3.04
C GLY A 44 -0.75 9.42 4.21
N ILE A 45 -0.17 9.55 5.40
CA ILE A 45 -0.90 9.94 6.60
C ILE A 45 -0.54 11.36 7.00
N ASP A 46 0.75 11.69 7.03
CA ASP A 46 1.21 13.04 7.36
C ASP A 46 2.57 13.28 6.71
N ALA A 47 2.61 14.17 5.73
CA ALA A 47 3.81 14.52 4.99
C ALA A 47 4.52 13.30 4.38
N GLY A 48 3.75 12.29 3.96
CA GLY A 48 4.26 11.06 3.39
C GLY A 48 4.93 11.30 2.03
N THR A 49 6.10 10.70 1.85
CA THR A 49 6.88 10.84 0.61
C THR A 49 7.55 9.51 0.31
N ILE A 50 7.53 9.08 -0.94
CA ILE A 50 8.29 7.92 -1.40
C ILE A 50 9.62 8.43 -1.97
N ASP A 51 10.71 7.97 -1.37
CA ASP A 51 12.06 8.24 -1.86
C ASP A 51 12.37 7.24 -2.98
N VAL A 52 12.25 7.70 -4.22
CA VAL A 52 12.38 6.84 -5.39
C VAL A 52 13.79 6.26 -5.50
N SER A 53 14.81 7.05 -5.19
CA SER A 53 16.21 6.59 -5.33
C SER A 53 16.56 5.48 -4.34
N GLY A 54 15.92 5.44 -3.18
CA GLY A 54 16.16 4.41 -2.17
C GLY A 54 15.22 3.23 -2.25
N SER A 55 14.30 3.23 -3.20
CA SER A 55 13.28 2.18 -3.34
C SER A 55 13.64 1.23 -4.47
N THR A 56 13.16 -0.01 -4.37
CA THR A 56 13.28 -1.02 -5.43
C THR A 56 11.88 -1.40 -5.90
N PHE A 57 11.54 -0.95 -7.09
CA PHE A 57 10.23 -1.20 -7.69
C PHE A 57 10.23 -2.49 -8.50
N ASP A 58 9.04 -3.10 -8.60
CA ASP A 58 8.84 -4.27 -9.46
C ASP A 58 9.14 -3.89 -10.93
N SER A 59 9.58 -4.87 -11.72
CA SER A 59 9.90 -4.67 -13.12
C SER A 59 8.71 -4.21 -13.96
N SER A 60 7.50 -4.46 -13.49
CA SER A 60 6.26 -3.97 -14.13
C SER A 60 6.08 -2.45 -13.99
N MET A 61 6.78 -1.84 -13.04
CA MET A 61 6.69 -0.40 -12.80
C MET A 61 7.69 0.32 -13.69
N THR A 62 7.21 1.23 -14.53
CA THR A 62 8.04 1.95 -15.50
C THR A 62 8.04 3.44 -15.20
N GLY A 63 9.13 4.11 -15.56
CA GLY A 63 9.25 5.56 -15.38
C GLY A 63 9.74 6.00 -14.00
N PHE A 64 10.01 5.07 -13.10
CA PHE A 64 10.44 5.39 -11.74
C PHE A 64 11.95 5.57 -11.62
N SER A 65 12.73 5.00 -12.51
CA SER A 65 14.19 5.11 -12.46
C SER A 65 14.62 6.56 -12.71
N GLY A 66 15.36 7.13 -11.76
CA GLY A 66 15.80 8.51 -11.84
C GLY A 66 14.73 9.56 -11.62
N ALA A 67 13.52 9.16 -11.24
CA ALA A 67 12.44 10.10 -10.95
C ALA A 67 12.71 10.83 -9.63
N THR A 68 12.06 11.98 -9.47
CA THR A 68 12.07 12.70 -8.20
C THR A 68 11.18 11.99 -7.19
N ASP A 69 11.35 12.32 -5.91
CA ASP A 69 10.54 11.76 -4.86
C ASP A 69 9.04 12.04 -5.10
N ILE A 70 8.21 11.08 -4.69
CA ILE A 70 6.77 11.17 -4.87
C ILE A 70 6.14 11.64 -3.57
N VAL A 71 5.55 12.82 -3.58
CA VAL A 71 4.81 13.34 -2.43
C VAL A 71 3.41 12.76 -2.45
N ILE A 72 3.00 12.17 -1.33
CA ILE A 72 1.68 11.57 -1.20
C ILE A 72 0.80 12.52 -0.38
N PRO A 73 -0.25 13.09 -0.95
CA PRO A 73 -1.17 13.92 -0.17
C PRO A 73 -1.76 13.13 1.00
N ASN A 74 -1.98 13.81 2.13
CA ASN A 74 -2.54 13.17 3.31
C ASN A 74 -3.86 12.48 2.99
N GLY A 75 -3.97 11.21 3.37
CA GLY A 75 -5.14 10.39 3.10
C GLY A 75 -5.19 9.73 1.74
N SER A 76 -4.32 10.11 0.81
CA SER A 76 -4.29 9.53 -0.53
C SER A 76 -3.53 8.21 -0.54
N ILE A 77 -3.89 7.34 -1.48
CA ILE A 77 -3.25 6.05 -1.67
C ILE A 77 -2.64 6.01 -3.07
N ILE A 78 -1.37 5.61 -3.13
CA ILE A 78 -0.65 5.41 -4.39
C ILE A 78 -0.38 3.92 -4.53
N TYR A 79 -0.74 3.35 -5.67
CA TYR A 79 -0.52 1.93 -5.96
C TYR A 79 0.81 1.75 -6.67
N VAL A 80 1.78 1.20 -5.95
CA VAL A 80 3.11 0.92 -6.48
C VAL A 80 3.54 -0.47 -6.00
N GLN A 81 4.10 -1.26 -6.90
CA GLN A 81 4.62 -2.58 -6.54
C GLN A 81 6.12 -2.46 -6.31
N ALA A 82 6.55 -2.84 -5.11
CA ALA A 82 7.94 -2.71 -4.71
C ALA A 82 8.33 -3.77 -3.70
N THR A 83 9.60 -4.13 -3.72
CA THR A 83 10.18 -5.03 -2.71
C THR A 83 10.97 -4.26 -1.66
N VAL A 84 11.30 -3.01 -1.92
CA VAL A 84 11.88 -2.09 -0.93
C VAL A 84 11.24 -0.73 -1.15
N LEU A 85 10.71 -0.15 -0.09
CA LEU A 85 10.18 1.20 -0.12
C LEU A 85 10.90 2.07 0.91
N ALA A 86 11.60 3.06 0.42
CA ALA A 86 12.18 4.10 1.23
C ALA A 86 11.17 5.24 1.32
N THR A 87 10.82 5.65 2.54
CA THR A 87 9.77 6.64 2.76
C THR A 87 10.19 7.65 3.81
N THR A 88 9.58 8.82 3.75
CA THR A 88 9.75 9.90 4.72
C THR A 88 8.37 10.33 5.19
N GLY A 89 8.27 10.76 6.45
CA GLY A 89 7.00 11.14 7.05
C GLY A 89 6.22 9.93 7.54
N LYS A 90 4.91 10.10 7.72
CA LYS A 90 4.05 9.05 8.25
C LYS A 90 3.28 8.42 7.10
N VAL A 91 3.48 7.14 6.90
CA VAL A 91 2.85 6.38 5.82
C VAL A 91 2.46 4.99 6.30
N ILE A 92 1.53 4.37 5.57
CA ILE A 92 1.20 2.96 5.75
C ILE A 92 1.55 2.24 4.46
N LEU A 93 2.36 1.18 4.57
CA LEU A 93 2.75 0.34 3.44
C LEU A 93 1.93 -0.93 3.49
N TYR A 94 1.19 -1.20 2.42
CA TYR A 94 0.30 -2.36 2.37
C TYR A 94 0.98 -3.53 1.67
N ASN A 95 0.97 -4.69 2.33
CA ASN A 95 1.54 -5.92 1.80
C ASN A 95 0.70 -6.46 0.64
N LYS A 96 1.41 -6.99 -0.33
CA LYS A 96 0.82 -7.63 -1.51
C LYS A 96 0.29 -9.01 -1.19
#